data_7bdcf29c11665af22693e387862233d5
#
_entry.id   7bdcf29c11665af22693e387862233d5
#
_cell.length_a   1.000
_cell.length_b   1.000
_cell.length_c   1.000
_cell.angle_alpha   90.00
_cell.angle_beta   90.00
_cell.angle_gamma   90.00
#
_symmetry.space_group_name_H-M   'P 1'
#
loop_
_entity.id
_entity.type
_entity.pdbx_description
1 polymer ?
#
loop_
_entity_poly.entity_id
_entity_poly.type
_entity_poly.pdbx_seq_one_letter_code
_entity_poly.pdbx_strand_id
1 'polypeptide(L)'
;MLYAIWIEDVADSLPRRLKVREAHLNRLRGFVTEGKVKMAGPFPKVAGEDPTKTGFAGGLIVADFDSAEAAEQWLKEDPYYAEGVFKNYWIQPYIKVLPAD
;
A
#
# COMPACT_ATOMS: atom_id res chain seq x y z
N MET A 1 13.28 5.28 9.85
CA MET A 1 12.32 4.70 10.79
C MET A 1 11.11 4.15 10.04
N LEU A 2 10.31 3.31 10.69
CA LEU A 2 9.11 2.78 10.04
C LEU A 2 8.02 3.83 9.99
N TYR A 3 7.27 3.79 8.90
CA TYR A 3 6.02 4.55 8.72
C TYR A 3 4.93 3.61 8.26
N ALA A 4 3.73 3.82 8.80
CA ALA A 4 2.54 3.11 8.35
C ALA A 4 1.79 4.00 7.37
N ILE A 5 1.51 3.46 6.20
CA ILE A 5 0.71 4.12 5.18
C ILE A 5 -0.62 3.37 5.10
N TRP A 6 -1.67 4.02 5.55
CA TRP A 6 -3.04 3.50 5.47
C TRP A 6 -3.72 4.14 4.27
N ILE A 7 -4.26 3.33 3.38
CA ILE A 7 -4.83 3.82 2.12
C ILE A 7 -6.30 3.45 2.05
N GLU A 8 -7.11 4.41 1.65
CA GLU A 8 -8.51 4.21 1.31
C GLU A 8 -8.66 4.31 -0.20
N ASP A 9 -9.25 3.30 -0.83
CA ASP A 9 -9.48 3.30 -2.28
C ASP A 9 -10.70 4.13 -2.66
N VAL A 10 -10.72 4.61 -3.90
CA VAL A 10 -11.95 5.14 -4.51
C VAL A 10 -12.96 4.01 -4.68
N ALA A 11 -14.23 4.36 -4.80
CA ALA A 11 -15.26 3.38 -5.11
C ALA A 11 -14.93 2.67 -6.43
N ASP A 12 -15.19 1.36 -6.48
CA ASP A 12 -14.98 0.55 -7.68
C ASP A 12 -13.54 0.63 -8.22
N SER A 13 -12.56 0.57 -7.31
CA SER A 13 -11.14 0.66 -7.67
C SER A 13 -10.60 -0.57 -8.41
N LEU A 14 -11.31 -1.70 -8.39
CA LEU A 14 -10.80 -2.95 -8.93
C LEU A 14 -10.30 -2.86 -10.38
N PRO A 15 -11.06 -2.31 -11.34
CA PRO A 15 -10.56 -2.20 -12.70
C PRO A 15 -9.28 -1.37 -12.81
N ARG A 16 -9.18 -0.29 -12.01
CA ARG A 16 -7.98 0.57 -11.99
C ARG A 16 -6.78 -0.18 -11.43
N ARG A 17 -6.98 -0.95 -10.35
CA ARG A 17 -5.92 -1.78 -9.76
C ARG A 17 -5.42 -2.83 -10.74
N LEU A 18 -6.34 -3.55 -11.40
CA LEU A 18 -5.97 -4.61 -12.34
C LEU A 18 -5.18 -4.09 -13.51
N LYS A 19 -5.46 -2.89 -13.98
CA LYS A 19 -4.78 -2.28 -15.12
C LYS A 19 -3.29 -2.10 -14.88
N VAL A 20 -2.87 -1.73 -13.66
CA VAL A 20 -1.46 -1.44 -13.35
C VAL A 20 -0.92 -2.31 -12.21
N ARG A 21 -1.61 -3.41 -11.89
CA ARG A 21 -1.27 -4.26 -10.75
C ARG A 21 0.16 -4.79 -10.83
N GLU A 22 0.58 -5.26 -11.98
CA GLU A 22 1.91 -5.85 -12.13
C GLU A 22 3.02 -4.81 -11.93
N ALA A 23 2.85 -3.61 -12.45
CA ALA A 23 3.80 -2.53 -12.26
C ALA A 23 3.89 -2.15 -10.77
N HIS A 24 2.75 -2.09 -10.07
CA HIS A 24 2.70 -1.83 -8.64
C HIS A 24 3.44 -2.91 -7.84
N LEU A 25 3.15 -4.19 -8.12
CA LEU A 25 3.79 -5.31 -7.42
C LEU A 25 5.29 -5.37 -7.66
N ASN A 26 5.73 -5.11 -8.90
CA ASN A 26 7.15 -5.08 -9.21
C ASN A 26 7.88 -4.01 -8.42
N ARG A 27 7.27 -2.85 -8.25
CA ARG A 27 7.83 -1.77 -7.47
C ARG A 27 7.95 -2.16 -5.99
N LEU A 28 6.90 -2.78 -5.43
CA LEU A 28 6.93 -3.28 -4.05
C LEU A 28 7.99 -4.36 -3.85
N ARG A 29 8.10 -5.29 -4.79
CA ARG A 29 9.11 -6.36 -4.73
C ARG A 29 10.53 -5.78 -4.67
N GLY A 30 10.81 -4.72 -5.42
CA GLY A 30 12.09 -4.02 -5.35
C GLY A 30 12.37 -3.48 -3.96
N PHE A 31 11.36 -2.88 -3.34
CA PHE A 31 11.47 -2.34 -1.99
C PHE A 31 11.65 -3.44 -0.94
N VAL A 32 10.97 -4.57 -1.13
CA VAL A 32 11.16 -5.78 -0.30
C VAL A 32 12.60 -6.29 -0.41
N THR A 33 13.15 -6.33 -1.62
CA THR A 33 14.52 -6.76 -1.85
C THR A 33 15.52 -5.87 -1.12
N GLU A 34 15.23 -4.57 -0.98
CA GLU A 34 16.07 -3.65 -0.21
C GLU A 34 15.89 -3.82 1.30
N GLY A 35 15.02 -4.71 1.75
CA GLY A 35 14.77 -4.95 3.18
C GLY A 35 13.96 -3.87 3.87
N LYS A 36 13.29 -3.02 3.14
CA LYS A 36 12.59 -1.85 3.69
C LYS A 36 11.15 -2.12 4.10
N VAL A 37 10.52 -3.16 3.55
CA VAL A 37 9.09 -3.44 3.82
C VAL A 37 8.96 -4.42 4.98
N LYS A 38 8.19 -4.04 6.00
CA LYS A 38 7.85 -4.93 7.12
C LYS A 38 6.59 -5.72 6.82
N MET A 39 5.60 -5.07 6.22
CA MET A 39 4.38 -5.75 5.75
C MET A 39 3.70 -4.86 4.72
N ALA A 40 2.99 -5.46 3.78
CA ALA A 40 2.18 -4.76 2.81
C ALA A 40 1.07 -5.69 2.37
N GLY A 41 -0.14 -5.16 2.26
CA GLY A 41 -1.27 -5.94 1.80
C GLY A 41 -2.51 -5.08 1.62
N PRO A 42 -3.44 -5.55 0.79
CA PRO A 42 -4.70 -4.83 0.55
C PRO A 42 -5.72 -5.13 1.63
N PHE A 43 -6.70 -4.22 1.76
CA PHE A 43 -7.93 -4.48 2.49
C PHE A 43 -8.96 -4.98 1.49
N PRO A 44 -9.46 -6.23 1.62
CA PRO A 44 -10.56 -6.69 0.78
C PRO A 44 -11.84 -5.93 1.15
N LYS A 45 -12.70 -5.70 0.17
CA LYS A 45 -13.99 -5.05 0.39
C LYS A 45 -14.90 -5.93 1.24
N VAL A 46 -14.84 -7.24 1.04
CA VAL A 46 -15.68 -8.21 1.75
C VAL A 46 -14.79 -9.23 2.44
N ALA A 47 -14.94 -9.36 3.76
CA ALA A 47 -14.14 -10.28 4.55
C ALA A 47 -14.37 -11.73 4.08
N GLY A 48 -13.27 -12.47 3.93
CA GLY A 48 -13.31 -13.89 3.56
C GLY A 48 -13.51 -14.16 2.08
N GLU A 49 -13.67 -13.13 1.25
CA GLU A 49 -13.85 -13.31 -0.19
C GLU A 49 -12.62 -12.82 -0.97
N ASP A 50 -12.48 -13.33 -2.18
CA ASP A 50 -11.38 -12.97 -3.07
C ASP A 50 -11.55 -11.53 -3.57
N PRO A 51 -10.68 -10.57 -3.18
CA PRO A 51 -10.85 -9.19 -3.58
C PRO A 51 -10.63 -8.95 -5.08
N THR A 52 -10.03 -9.88 -5.81
CA THR A 52 -9.95 -9.76 -7.27
C THR A 52 -11.30 -9.97 -7.93
N LYS A 53 -12.30 -10.43 -7.17
CA LYS A 53 -13.67 -10.62 -7.65
C LYS A 53 -14.64 -9.64 -7.01
N THR A 54 -14.49 -9.41 -5.69
CA THR A 54 -15.45 -8.58 -4.94
C THR A 54 -14.98 -7.16 -4.71
N GLY A 55 -13.69 -6.87 -4.92
CA GLY A 55 -13.15 -5.52 -4.84
C GLY A 55 -12.31 -5.26 -3.62
N PHE A 56 -11.66 -4.11 -3.62
CA PHE A 56 -10.74 -3.65 -2.58
C PHE A 56 -11.28 -2.40 -1.90
N ALA A 57 -10.98 -2.27 -0.60
CA ALA A 57 -11.29 -1.06 0.17
C ALA A 57 -10.08 -0.16 0.36
N GLY A 58 -8.88 -0.69 0.18
CA GLY A 58 -7.64 0.04 0.37
C GLY A 58 -6.47 -0.88 0.64
N GLY A 59 -5.54 -0.43 1.48
CA GLY A 59 -4.38 -1.24 1.85
C GLY A 59 -3.57 -0.62 2.96
N LEU A 60 -2.61 -1.40 3.44
CA LEU A 60 -1.68 -0.98 4.49
C LEU A 60 -0.27 -1.33 4.05
N ILE A 61 0.65 -0.37 4.20
CA ILE A 61 2.08 -0.59 3.97
C ILE A 61 2.81 -0.10 5.22
N VAL A 62 3.66 -0.95 5.80
CA VAL A 62 4.56 -0.56 6.88
C VAL A 62 5.97 -0.78 6.37
N ALA A 63 6.71 0.31 6.22
CA ALA A 63 8.03 0.27 5.59
C ALA A 63 8.95 1.35 6.17
N ASP A 64 10.25 1.21 5.88
CA ASP A 64 11.28 2.11 6.35
C ASP A 64 11.46 3.26 5.36
N PHE A 65 11.32 4.48 5.88
CA PHE A 65 11.54 5.71 5.12
C PHE A 65 12.35 6.70 5.95
N ASP A 66 13.03 7.62 5.28
CA ASP A 66 13.82 8.64 5.96
C ASP A 66 12.95 9.66 6.69
N SER A 67 11.74 9.90 6.17
CA SER A 67 10.81 10.89 6.71
C SER A 67 9.40 10.61 6.22
N ALA A 68 8.41 11.27 6.82
CA ALA A 68 7.02 11.21 6.35
C ALA A 68 6.92 11.75 4.92
N GLU A 69 7.68 12.80 4.60
CA GLU A 69 7.71 13.37 3.25
C GLU A 69 8.26 12.39 2.23
N ALA A 70 9.30 11.63 2.60
CA ALA A 70 9.86 10.59 1.74
C ALA A 70 8.85 9.47 1.51
N ALA A 71 8.09 9.08 2.54
CA ALA A 71 7.04 8.08 2.42
C ALA A 71 5.93 8.56 1.47
N GLU A 72 5.52 9.82 1.61
CA GLU A 72 4.50 10.39 0.74
C GLU A 72 4.97 10.48 -0.71
N GLN A 73 6.20 10.91 -0.93
CA GLN A 73 6.77 10.96 -2.27
C GLN A 73 6.82 9.58 -2.92
N TRP A 74 7.23 8.58 -2.15
CA TRP A 74 7.25 7.19 -2.62
C TRP A 74 5.86 6.72 -3.03
N LEU A 75 4.84 7.05 -2.22
CA LEU A 75 3.45 6.69 -2.51
C LEU A 75 2.95 7.35 -3.80
N LYS A 76 3.26 8.64 -3.96
CA LYS A 76 2.83 9.41 -5.15
C LYS A 76 3.46 8.91 -6.44
N GLU A 77 4.59 8.23 -6.35
CA GLU A 77 5.26 7.63 -7.51
C GLU A 77 4.71 6.24 -7.85
N ASP A 78 3.80 5.72 -7.05
CA ASP A 78 3.21 4.40 -7.31
C ASP A 78 2.24 4.48 -8.49
N PRO A 79 2.25 3.46 -9.39
CA PRO A 79 1.29 3.40 -10.49
C PRO A 79 -0.17 3.48 -10.06
N TYR A 80 -0.51 2.96 -8.87
CA TYR A 80 -1.86 3.07 -8.34
C TYR A 80 -2.26 4.52 -8.08
N TYR A 81 -1.32 5.36 -7.65
CA TYR A 81 -1.60 6.78 -7.43
C TYR A 81 -1.96 7.46 -8.75
N ALA A 82 -1.14 7.27 -9.77
CA ALA A 82 -1.36 7.87 -11.10
C ALA A 82 -2.66 7.38 -11.73
N GLU A 83 -3.05 6.12 -11.48
CA GLU A 83 -4.28 5.52 -12.03
C GLU A 83 -5.53 5.93 -11.27
N GLY A 84 -5.38 6.69 -10.18
CA GLY A 84 -6.53 7.18 -9.42
C GLY A 84 -7.17 6.14 -8.51
N VAL A 85 -6.40 5.14 -8.06
CA VAL A 85 -6.90 4.10 -7.16
C VAL A 85 -7.19 4.65 -5.77
N PHE A 86 -6.35 5.58 -5.29
CA PHE A 86 -6.40 6.07 -3.92
C PHE A 86 -7.33 7.27 -3.79
N LYS A 87 -8.25 7.20 -2.82
CA LYS A 87 -9.11 8.31 -2.43
C LYS A 87 -8.44 9.17 -1.37
N ASN A 88 -7.97 8.53 -0.32
CA ASN A 88 -7.28 9.17 0.80
C ASN A 88 -6.14 8.27 1.29
N TYR A 89 -5.18 8.87 1.98
CA TYR A 89 -4.14 8.12 2.66
C TYR A 89 -3.68 8.86 3.90
N TRP A 90 -3.17 8.10 4.87
CA TRP A 90 -2.62 8.61 6.13
C TRP A 90 -1.24 8.02 6.30
N ILE A 91 -0.28 8.85 6.70
CA ILE A 91 1.11 8.44 6.92
C ILE A 91 1.46 8.78 8.36
N GLN A 92 1.84 7.75 9.15
CA GLN A 92 2.19 7.91 10.55
C GLN A 92 3.49 7.22 10.87
N PRO A 93 4.37 7.82 11.69
CA PRO A 93 5.51 7.08 12.23
C PRO A 93 5.01 5.88 13.02
N TYR A 94 5.74 4.77 12.93
CA TYR A 94 5.30 3.51 13.50
C TYR A 94 6.45 2.82 14.22
N ILE A 95 6.18 2.28 15.41
CA ILE A 95 7.14 1.48 16.16
C ILE A 95 6.56 0.07 16.27
N LYS A 96 7.29 -0.90 15.72
CA LYS A 96 6.88 -2.30 15.83
C LYS A 96 7.27 -2.83 17.21
N VAL A 97 6.27 -3.18 18.02
CA VAL A 97 6.49 -3.73 19.35
C VAL A 97 6.36 -5.25 19.35
N LEU A 98 5.37 -5.77 18.66
CA LEU A 98 5.10 -7.21 18.59
C LEU A 98 4.78 -7.60 17.14
N PRO A 99 5.24 -8.78 16.69
CA PRO A 99 6.23 -9.64 17.36
C PRO A 99 7.54 -8.91 17.61
N ALA A 100 8.30 -9.34 18.62
CA ALA A 100 9.49 -8.62 19.06
C ALA A 100 10.72 -8.82 18.18
N ASP A 101 10.67 -9.66 17.18
CA ASP A 101 11.79 -9.92 16.26
C ASP A 101 12.07 -8.80 15.26
#